data_11c2388b6f70cd76a4d03cc42647b9e6
#
_entry.id   11c2388b6f70cd76a4d03cc42647b9e6
#
_cell.length_a   1.000
_cell.length_b   1.000
_cell.length_c   1.000
_cell.angle_alpha   90.00
_cell.angle_beta   90.00
_cell.angle_gamma   90.00
#
_symmetry.space_group_name_H-M   'P 1'
#
loop_
_entity.id
_entity.type
_entity.pdbx_description
1 polymer ?
#
loop_
_entity_poly.entity_id
_entity_poly.type
_entity_poly.pdbx_seq_one_letter_code
_entity_poly.pdbx_strand_id
1 'polypeptide(L)'
;MGTYAFKDKHVLITGASGGLGSALVKLLAEKGARLVITSRSEKALIELISKLPPNKNAVAITADLSKPGEAARLAREAVSALGYIDVLINNAGVGYFALMEEATEENIRHLFEVNTLSPLVLVKTLLPEMQKRADGRVVNILSCAGRVPIPTAGVYGGSKSALAVMANTMRLELEPQGIDIINIYPGTVATAFEEHAFHEEERSGLCPKEVCGEPRFRIAQKVLKAAAGPPGEVWLERAGKWYSTAALIWPHALDRRLTALRDKVIGKKSLKKRPWRLFQVESAIACNLKCVMCPWREMAKKVENRGIMTPAVWQAIRPYLDRVQSVDFTGGGEPLLQPQLAEWIADAAKAGCETGFLSNGLLLTEEKLKKILDAGINWICISMDGADAEMYHKIRVGSNFDRVCENVANIARLRTGHIPKTMINFVLMDLNSHQMEDMVQLAARLNVDQLNFKQCDVIRGQEGKGFGLFASEETREIRRLQKSLEKARRLAKRLNVETTAFAFTPQELSVCEQDPRDSLFIRYDGTVAPCINLALGGPTTFLGEAVTMPSVHYGRLPGEDLMALWETQSCQFYRNKFQQRVEKHDNIIMNGLLGGGGGNRAKVMKEAREAMPPPPGGCNVCHYLYDI
;
A
#
# COMPACT_ATOMS: atom_id res chain seq x y z
N MET A 1 30.01 -27.36 15.62
CA MET A 1 28.92 -28.33 15.49
C MET A 1 29.01 -29.00 14.12
N GLY A 2 29.08 -30.35 14.08
CA GLY A 2 29.19 -31.12 12.83
C GLY A 2 27.93 -30.97 11.98
N THR A 3 28.07 -31.02 10.66
CA THR A 3 26.95 -31.00 9.72
C THR A 3 26.25 -32.36 9.78
N TYR A 4 24.93 -32.40 9.93
CA TYR A 4 24.15 -33.67 9.95
C TYR A 4 24.30 -34.44 8.64
N ALA A 5 24.69 -35.71 8.74
CA ALA A 5 24.91 -36.59 7.58
C ALA A 5 23.66 -37.42 7.28
N PHE A 6 23.19 -37.37 6.02
CA PHE A 6 22.02 -38.17 5.59
C PHE A 6 22.37 -39.60 5.16
N LYS A 7 23.66 -39.95 5.09
CA LYS A 7 24.11 -41.29 4.71
C LYS A 7 23.54 -42.33 5.70
N ASP A 8 22.94 -43.38 5.18
CA ASP A 8 22.30 -44.50 5.90
C ASP A 8 21.12 -44.10 6.79
N LYS A 9 20.69 -42.82 6.80
CA LYS A 9 19.53 -42.36 7.54
C LYS A 9 18.21 -42.73 6.86
N HIS A 10 17.21 -43.11 7.64
CA HIS A 10 15.85 -43.42 7.21
C HIS A 10 15.03 -42.16 7.10
N VAL A 11 14.66 -41.77 5.88
CA VAL A 11 14.00 -40.48 5.58
C VAL A 11 12.61 -40.72 5.02
N LEU A 12 11.58 -40.17 5.67
CA LEU A 12 10.24 -40.05 5.11
C LEU A 12 10.08 -38.65 4.50
N ILE A 13 9.74 -38.57 3.21
CA ILE A 13 9.47 -37.34 2.50
C ILE A 13 8.07 -37.34 1.90
N THR A 14 7.28 -36.30 2.23
CA THR A 14 5.94 -36.08 1.68
C THR A 14 5.96 -35.18 0.43
N GLY A 15 4.99 -35.38 -0.47
CA GLY A 15 4.91 -34.61 -1.72
C GLY A 15 6.09 -34.90 -2.67
N ALA A 16 6.58 -36.11 -2.68
CA ALA A 16 7.80 -36.53 -3.36
C ALA A 16 7.72 -36.41 -4.90
N SER A 17 6.54 -36.54 -5.51
CA SER A 17 6.36 -36.38 -6.96
C SER A 17 6.34 -34.93 -7.43
N GLY A 18 6.19 -33.94 -6.53
CA GLY A 18 6.20 -32.52 -6.86
C GLY A 18 7.58 -31.98 -7.25
N GLY A 19 7.61 -30.76 -7.80
CA GLY A 19 8.84 -30.18 -8.33
C GLY A 19 10.00 -30.11 -7.34
N LEU A 20 9.79 -29.58 -6.14
CA LEU A 20 10.79 -29.53 -5.07
C LEU A 20 11.03 -30.91 -4.46
N GLY A 21 9.95 -31.66 -4.21
CA GLY A 21 10.03 -33.00 -3.62
C GLY A 21 10.87 -33.98 -4.45
N SER A 22 10.66 -34.00 -5.77
CA SER A 22 11.43 -34.88 -6.67
C SER A 22 12.93 -34.55 -6.72
N ALA A 23 13.26 -33.25 -6.61
CA ALA A 23 14.66 -32.81 -6.52
C ALA A 23 15.30 -33.22 -5.17
N LEU A 24 14.54 -33.10 -4.07
CA LEU A 24 15.00 -33.55 -2.74
C LEU A 24 15.23 -35.04 -2.69
N VAL A 25 14.31 -35.84 -3.24
CA VAL A 25 14.44 -37.32 -3.32
C VAL A 25 15.73 -37.71 -4.03
N LYS A 26 16.02 -37.13 -5.21
CA LYS A 26 17.26 -37.40 -5.96
C LYS A 26 18.51 -37.08 -5.15
N LEU A 27 18.58 -35.88 -4.56
CA LEU A 27 19.72 -35.47 -3.77
C LEU A 27 19.93 -36.30 -2.50
N LEU A 28 18.84 -36.71 -1.83
CA LEU A 28 18.91 -37.61 -0.67
C LEU A 28 19.39 -39.00 -1.05
N ALA A 29 18.90 -39.54 -2.18
CA ALA A 29 19.37 -40.79 -2.73
C ALA A 29 20.86 -40.75 -3.07
N GLU A 30 21.36 -39.69 -3.73
CA GLU A 30 22.79 -39.46 -4.00
C GLU A 30 23.62 -39.43 -2.72
N LYS A 31 23.06 -38.87 -1.63
CA LYS A 31 23.72 -38.84 -0.30
C LYS A 31 23.67 -40.18 0.46
N GLY A 32 23.04 -41.19 -0.09
CA GLY A 32 22.98 -42.53 0.51
C GLY A 32 21.90 -42.71 1.58
N ALA A 33 20.86 -41.88 1.62
CA ALA A 33 19.72 -42.07 2.50
C ALA A 33 18.86 -43.26 2.06
N ARG A 34 18.16 -43.91 3.01
CA ARG A 34 17.10 -44.89 2.77
C ARG A 34 15.76 -44.16 2.81
N LEU A 35 14.97 -44.27 1.75
CA LEU A 35 13.85 -43.36 1.54
C LEU A 35 12.51 -44.10 1.63
N VAL A 36 11.56 -43.48 2.33
CA VAL A 36 10.13 -43.67 2.09
C VAL A 36 9.64 -42.38 1.41
N ILE A 37 9.07 -42.52 0.21
CA ILE A 37 8.56 -41.43 -0.58
C ILE A 37 7.05 -41.56 -0.75
N THR A 38 6.33 -40.44 -0.60
CA THR A 38 4.87 -40.47 -0.71
C THR A 38 4.31 -39.34 -1.57
N SER A 39 3.29 -39.69 -2.33
CA SER A 39 2.41 -38.78 -3.06
C SER A 39 1.05 -39.44 -3.31
N ARG A 40 0.12 -38.71 -3.91
CA ARG A 40 -1.21 -39.23 -4.29
C ARG A 40 -1.17 -40.18 -5.48
N SER A 41 -0.14 -40.12 -6.32
CA SER A 41 -0.02 -40.88 -7.56
C SER A 41 1.06 -41.95 -7.43
N GLU A 42 0.65 -43.24 -7.36
CA GLU A 42 1.53 -44.38 -7.37
C GLU A 42 2.42 -44.41 -8.63
N LYS A 43 1.83 -44.18 -9.80
CA LYS A 43 2.54 -44.11 -11.08
C LYS A 43 3.70 -43.09 -11.03
N ALA A 44 3.46 -41.91 -10.48
CA ALA A 44 4.50 -40.88 -10.38
C ALA A 44 5.62 -41.27 -9.39
N LEU A 45 5.29 -41.99 -8.33
CA LEU A 45 6.30 -42.51 -7.39
C LEU A 45 7.17 -43.59 -8.04
N ILE A 46 6.57 -44.56 -8.75
CA ILE A 46 7.29 -45.59 -9.48
C ILE A 46 8.21 -44.98 -10.53
N GLU A 47 7.71 -44.00 -11.31
CA GLU A 47 8.52 -43.30 -12.29
C GLU A 47 9.68 -42.51 -11.63
N LEU A 48 9.46 -41.91 -10.46
CA LEU A 48 10.52 -41.26 -9.72
C LEU A 48 11.60 -42.21 -9.26
N ILE A 49 11.21 -43.38 -8.71
CA ILE A 49 12.15 -44.43 -8.27
C ILE A 49 12.98 -44.95 -9.44
N SER A 50 12.37 -45.19 -10.62
CA SER A 50 13.09 -45.69 -11.81
C SER A 50 14.20 -44.72 -12.31
N LYS A 51 14.12 -43.45 -11.92
CA LYS A 51 15.10 -42.42 -12.25
C LYS A 51 16.18 -42.21 -11.18
N LEU A 52 16.13 -42.96 -10.08
CA LEU A 52 17.15 -42.91 -9.04
C LEU A 52 18.39 -43.76 -9.44
N PRO A 53 19.59 -43.44 -8.88
CA PRO A 53 20.77 -44.26 -9.12
C PRO A 53 20.55 -45.75 -8.78
N PRO A 54 21.19 -46.68 -9.49
CA PRO A 54 21.10 -48.14 -9.19
C PRO A 54 21.49 -48.42 -7.73
N ASN A 55 20.84 -49.40 -7.12
CA ASN A 55 21.07 -49.84 -5.72
C ASN A 55 20.66 -48.84 -4.63
N LYS A 56 19.77 -47.90 -4.91
CA LYS A 56 19.18 -47.04 -3.89
C LYS A 56 17.81 -47.54 -3.43
N ASN A 57 17.70 -47.80 -2.12
CA ASN A 57 16.47 -48.33 -1.52
C ASN A 57 15.47 -47.20 -1.27
N ALA A 58 14.50 -47.02 -2.15
CA ALA A 58 13.36 -46.15 -1.96
C ALA A 58 12.07 -46.99 -1.99
N VAL A 59 11.24 -46.82 -0.97
CA VAL A 59 9.92 -47.46 -0.85
C VAL A 59 8.86 -46.40 -1.19
N ALA A 60 7.96 -46.72 -2.11
CA ALA A 60 6.81 -45.89 -2.44
C ALA A 60 5.63 -46.26 -1.55
N ILE A 61 5.02 -45.27 -0.90
CA ILE A 61 3.76 -45.43 -0.18
C ILE A 61 2.80 -44.36 -0.67
N THR A 62 1.73 -44.76 -1.31
CA THR A 62 0.69 -43.83 -1.78
C THR A 62 -0.16 -43.35 -0.61
N ALA A 63 -0.31 -42.02 -0.45
CA ALA A 63 -1.16 -41.44 0.57
C ALA A 63 -1.78 -40.11 0.10
N ASP A 64 -3.05 -39.92 0.40
CA ASP A 64 -3.77 -38.66 0.22
C ASP A 64 -3.87 -37.92 1.55
N LEU A 65 -2.94 -37.05 1.79
CA LEU A 65 -2.84 -36.28 3.04
C LEU A 65 -4.00 -35.29 3.25
N SER A 66 -4.93 -35.17 2.33
CA SER A 66 -6.16 -34.40 2.53
C SER A 66 -7.23 -35.18 3.29
N LYS A 67 -7.03 -36.49 3.47
CA LYS A 67 -7.99 -37.37 4.13
C LYS A 67 -7.58 -37.63 5.58
N PRO A 68 -8.49 -37.39 6.55
CA PRO A 68 -8.22 -37.71 7.95
C PRO A 68 -7.77 -39.20 8.14
N GLY A 69 -6.74 -39.41 8.95
CA GLY A 69 -6.19 -40.72 9.23
C GLY A 69 -5.06 -41.17 8.30
N GLU A 70 -4.98 -40.64 7.09
CA GLU A 70 -3.96 -41.03 6.09
C GLU A 70 -2.52 -40.73 6.54
N ALA A 71 -2.32 -39.55 7.20
CA ALA A 71 -1.01 -39.22 7.75
C ALA A 71 -0.53 -40.20 8.81
N ALA A 72 -1.41 -40.64 9.72
CA ALA A 72 -1.07 -41.63 10.73
C ALA A 72 -0.85 -43.05 10.11
N ARG A 73 -1.62 -43.43 9.10
CA ARG A 73 -1.40 -44.67 8.32
C ARG A 73 -0.03 -44.65 7.66
N LEU A 74 0.28 -43.56 6.91
CA LEU A 74 1.56 -43.36 6.24
C LEU A 74 2.74 -43.50 7.20
N ALA A 75 2.68 -42.84 8.36
CA ALA A 75 3.75 -42.92 9.36
C ALA A 75 3.99 -44.36 9.86
N ARG A 76 2.92 -45.10 10.16
CA ARG A 76 3.03 -46.48 10.60
C ARG A 76 3.59 -47.39 9.51
N GLU A 77 3.15 -47.25 8.26
CA GLU A 77 3.66 -48.04 7.13
C GLU A 77 5.12 -47.71 6.83
N ALA A 78 5.52 -46.41 6.95
CA ALA A 78 6.92 -46.02 6.80
C ALA A 78 7.83 -46.65 7.87
N VAL A 79 7.37 -46.71 9.12
CA VAL A 79 8.08 -47.42 10.20
C VAL A 79 8.12 -48.91 9.92
N SER A 80 7.03 -49.51 9.46
CA SER A 80 7.01 -50.95 9.09
C SER A 80 8.01 -51.28 7.97
N ALA A 81 8.18 -50.36 7.00
CA ALA A 81 9.05 -50.55 5.85
C ALA A 81 10.55 -50.40 6.18
N LEU A 82 10.93 -49.50 7.09
CA LEU A 82 12.34 -49.17 7.40
C LEU A 82 12.74 -49.48 8.85
N GLY A 83 11.80 -49.91 9.69
CA GLY A 83 12.01 -50.17 11.12
C GLY A 83 11.83 -48.93 11.99
N TYR A 84 12.32 -47.79 11.56
CA TYR A 84 12.17 -46.50 12.19
C TYR A 84 12.44 -45.36 11.17
N ILE A 85 12.12 -44.13 11.54
CA ILE A 85 12.38 -42.96 10.74
C ILE A 85 13.30 -42.01 11.52
N ASP A 86 14.45 -41.65 10.96
CA ASP A 86 15.36 -40.63 11.51
C ASP A 86 14.95 -39.22 11.14
N VAL A 87 14.49 -39.02 9.90
CA VAL A 87 14.20 -37.72 9.34
C VAL A 87 12.83 -37.71 8.69
N LEU A 88 11.96 -36.80 9.12
CA LEU A 88 10.71 -36.48 8.45
C LEU A 88 10.86 -35.18 7.69
N ILE A 89 10.59 -35.17 6.38
CA ILE A 89 10.53 -33.98 5.55
C ILE A 89 9.08 -33.71 5.14
N ASN A 90 8.42 -32.78 5.83
CA ASN A 90 7.10 -32.28 5.51
C ASN A 90 7.20 -31.29 4.35
N ASN A 91 7.21 -31.80 3.11
CA ASN A 91 7.29 -31.03 1.89
C ASN A 91 5.94 -30.97 1.14
N ALA A 92 5.03 -31.92 1.36
CA ALA A 92 3.69 -31.82 0.79
C ALA A 92 3.00 -30.52 1.17
N GLY A 93 2.31 -29.92 0.22
CA GLY A 93 1.55 -28.70 0.43
C GLY A 93 0.75 -28.35 -0.81
N VAL A 94 -0.35 -27.66 -0.61
CA VAL A 94 -1.22 -27.13 -1.65
C VAL A 94 -1.34 -25.62 -1.49
N GLY A 95 -1.44 -24.90 -2.62
CA GLY A 95 -1.74 -23.49 -2.66
C GLY A 95 -3.23 -23.24 -2.77
N TYR A 96 -3.68 -22.08 -2.31
CA TYR A 96 -5.03 -21.60 -2.52
C TYR A 96 -5.01 -20.08 -2.66
N PHE A 97 -5.51 -19.59 -3.77
CA PHE A 97 -5.56 -18.17 -4.11
C PHE A 97 -6.99 -17.74 -4.35
N ALA A 98 -7.58 -17.08 -3.36
CA ALA A 98 -8.94 -16.55 -3.36
C ALA A 98 -9.05 -15.34 -2.46
N LEU A 99 -10.02 -14.46 -2.72
CA LEU A 99 -10.44 -13.48 -1.71
C LEU A 99 -11.12 -14.23 -0.55
N MET A 100 -11.06 -13.66 0.67
CA MET A 100 -11.71 -14.31 1.82
C MET A 100 -13.22 -14.50 1.64
N GLU A 101 -13.87 -13.56 0.94
CA GLU A 101 -15.30 -13.64 0.60
C GLU A 101 -15.65 -14.72 -0.44
N GLU A 102 -14.66 -15.14 -1.23
CA GLU A 102 -14.79 -16.19 -2.26
C GLU A 102 -14.34 -17.55 -1.76
N ALA A 103 -13.57 -17.58 -0.67
CA ALA A 103 -12.98 -18.83 -0.16
C ALA A 103 -14.05 -19.81 0.35
N THR A 104 -14.09 -20.99 -0.22
CA THR A 104 -15.03 -22.06 0.19
C THR A 104 -14.57 -22.76 1.46
N GLU A 105 -15.52 -23.19 2.31
CA GLU A 105 -15.20 -23.94 3.52
C GLU A 105 -14.48 -25.26 3.19
N GLU A 106 -14.85 -25.92 2.10
CA GLU A 106 -14.24 -27.17 1.64
C GLU A 106 -12.75 -26.96 1.35
N ASN A 107 -12.40 -25.93 0.55
CA ASN A 107 -11.02 -25.64 0.20
C ASN A 107 -10.20 -25.16 1.41
N ILE A 108 -10.82 -24.40 2.33
CA ILE A 108 -10.18 -24.02 3.60
C ILE A 108 -9.81 -25.27 4.41
N ARG A 109 -10.75 -26.19 4.62
CA ARG A 109 -10.53 -27.45 5.37
C ARG A 109 -9.49 -28.32 4.70
N HIS A 110 -9.59 -28.51 3.38
CA HIS A 110 -8.62 -29.28 2.60
C HIS A 110 -7.20 -28.72 2.77
N LEU A 111 -7.05 -27.41 2.68
CA LEU A 111 -5.75 -26.75 2.79
C LEU A 111 -5.13 -26.92 4.18
N PHE A 112 -5.93 -26.73 5.25
CA PHE A 112 -5.46 -26.93 6.61
C PHE A 112 -5.14 -28.40 6.90
N GLU A 113 -5.89 -29.34 6.35
CA GLU A 113 -5.61 -30.77 6.49
C GLU A 113 -4.22 -31.11 5.92
N VAL A 114 -3.94 -30.69 4.67
CA VAL A 114 -2.67 -31.01 4.00
C VAL A 114 -1.51 -30.21 4.57
N ASN A 115 -1.67 -28.89 4.77
CA ASN A 115 -0.55 -27.99 5.07
C ASN A 115 -0.23 -27.91 6.57
N THR A 116 -1.17 -28.27 7.44
CA THR A 116 -1.05 -28.07 8.90
C THR A 116 -1.26 -29.38 9.67
N LEU A 117 -2.43 -30.00 9.55
CA LEU A 117 -2.80 -31.13 10.38
C LEU A 117 -2.00 -32.39 10.04
N SER A 118 -1.89 -32.75 8.76
CA SER A 118 -1.13 -33.92 8.33
C SER A 118 0.35 -33.90 8.74
N PRO A 119 1.11 -32.77 8.59
CA PRO A 119 2.45 -32.64 9.16
C PRO A 119 2.52 -32.90 10.66
N LEU A 120 1.58 -32.34 11.43
CA LEU A 120 1.53 -32.53 12.89
C LEU A 120 1.23 -33.96 13.28
N VAL A 121 0.28 -34.61 12.58
CA VAL A 121 -0.06 -36.01 12.82
C VAL A 121 1.10 -36.95 12.48
N LEU A 122 1.85 -36.66 11.39
CA LEU A 122 3.07 -37.41 11.06
C LEU A 122 4.09 -37.32 12.19
N VAL A 123 4.39 -36.09 12.67
CA VAL A 123 5.29 -35.89 13.81
C VAL A 123 4.80 -36.66 15.02
N LYS A 124 3.54 -36.44 15.44
CA LYS A 124 2.93 -37.13 16.61
C LYS A 124 3.06 -38.64 16.54
N THR A 125 2.87 -39.24 15.36
CA THR A 125 2.91 -40.70 15.17
C THR A 125 4.34 -41.23 15.20
N LEU A 126 5.33 -40.49 14.67
CA LEU A 126 6.75 -40.91 14.66
C LEU A 126 7.47 -40.59 15.98
N LEU A 127 6.97 -39.65 16.75
CA LEU A 127 7.60 -39.10 17.94
C LEU A 127 8.00 -40.15 19.00
N PRO A 128 7.17 -41.17 19.36
CA PRO A 128 7.54 -42.15 20.38
C PRO A 128 8.82 -42.92 20.07
N GLU A 129 9.03 -43.28 18.80
CA GLU A 129 10.25 -44.00 18.37
C GLU A 129 11.48 -43.07 18.32
N MET A 130 11.30 -41.82 17.93
CA MET A 130 12.35 -40.79 17.96
C MET A 130 12.79 -40.51 19.41
N GLN A 131 11.83 -40.41 20.34
CA GLN A 131 12.10 -40.16 21.77
C GLN A 131 12.87 -41.32 22.42
N LYS A 132 12.47 -42.60 22.12
CA LYS A 132 13.20 -43.78 22.64
C LYS A 132 14.67 -43.81 22.23
N ARG A 133 15.00 -43.28 21.06
CA ARG A 133 16.36 -43.22 20.52
C ARG A 133 17.11 -41.94 20.89
N ALA A 134 16.39 -40.95 21.42
CA ALA A 134 16.87 -39.58 21.61
C ALA A 134 17.53 -38.99 20.33
N ASP A 135 17.05 -39.41 19.16
CA ASP A 135 17.53 -39.01 17.84
C ASP A 135 16.35 -38.93 16.87
N GLY A 136 16.08 -37.75 16.38
CA GLY A 136 15.02 -37.48 15.41
C GLY A 136 15.15 -36.11 14.80
N ARG A 137 14.74 -35.98 13.53
CA ARG A 137 14.81 -34.70 12.82
C ARG A 137 13.55 -34.46 12.00
N VAL A 138 12.92 -33.31 12.20
CA VAL A 138 11.72 -32.90 11.46
C VAL A 138 12.05 -31.63 10.67
N VAL A 139 11.85 -31.68 9.37
CA VAL A 139 12.07 -30.55 8.45
C VAL A 139 10.73 -30.13 7.86
N ASN A 140 10.29 -28.93 8.15
CA ASN A 140 9.06 -28.38 7.62
C ASN A 140 9.36 -27.38 6.50
N ILE A 141 8.79 -27.60 5.31
CA ILE A 141 8.85 -26.63 4.21
C ILE A 141 7.67 -25.67 4.36
N LEU A 142 7.99 -24.48 4.82
CA LEU A 142 7.04 -23.39 5.07
C LEU A 142 6.95 -22.43 3.87
N SER A 143 6.50 -21.20 4.10
CA SER A 143 6.42 -20.13 3.11
C SER A 143 6.54 -18.77 3.77
N CYS A 144 7.12 -17.80 3.07
CA CYS A 144 7.10 -16.39 3.49
C CYS A 144 5.65 -15.85 3.60
N ALA A 145 4.70 -16.38 2.83
CA ALA A 145 3.28 -16.07 2.96
C ALA A 145 2.70 -16.42 4.35
N GLY A 146 3.32 -17.30 5.12
CA GLY A 146 2.95 -17.56 6.51
C GLY A 146 3.43 -16.51 7.51
N ARG A 147 4.15 -15.50 7.06
CA ARG A 147 4.69 -14.40 7.90
C ARG A 147 4.33 -13.01 7.40
N VAL A 148 3.89 -12.90 6.17
CA VAL A 148 3.52 -11.63 5.52
C VAL A 148 2.11 -11.78 4.95
N PRO A 149 1.17 -10.87 5.27
CA PRO A 149 -0.17 -10.92 4.68
C PRO A 149 -0.08 -10.62 3.18
N ILE A 150 -0.41 -11.61 2.35
CA ILE A 150 -0.39 -11.48 0.89
C ILE A 150 -1.84 -11.53 0.40
N PRO A 151 -2.33 -10.48 -0.31
CA PRO A 151 -3.66 -10.49 -0.88
C PRO A 151 -3.92 -11.75 -1.71
N THR A 152 -5.11 -12.33 -1.62
CA THR A 152 -5.56 -13.61 -2.18
C THR A 152 -4.94 -14.87 -1.58
N ALA A 153 -3.80 -14.79 -0.90
CA ALA A 153 -3.14 -15.95 -0.29
C ALA A 153 -3.44 -16.08 1.23
N GLY A 154 -4.52 -15.47 1.73
CA GLY A 154 -4.83 -15.41 3.17
C GLY A 154 -4.99 -16.78 3.80
N VAL A 155 -5.75 -17.70 3.19
CA VAL A 155 -5.96 -19.06 3.69
C VAL A 155 -4.65 -19.87 3.64
N TYR A 156 -3.93 -19.79 2.52
CA TYR A 156 -2.63 -20.44 2.37
C TYR A 156 -1.61 -19.94 3.39
N GLY A 157 -1.47 -18.61 3.50
CA GLY A 157 -0.59 -17.99 4.50
C GLY A 157 -0.97 -18.39 5.92
N GLY A 158 -2.25 -18.38 6.25
CA GLY A 158 -2.79 -18.83 7.54
C GLY A 158 -2.41 -20.28 7.87
N SER A 159 -2.55 -21.20 6.92
CA SER A 159 -2.18 -22.62 7.12
C SER A 159 -0.68 -22.79 7.38
N LYS A 160 0.17 -22.09 6.62
CA LYS A 160 1.63 -22.14 6.81
C LYS A 160 2.09 -21.41 8.08
N SER A 161 1.38 -20.36 8.49
CA SER A 161 1.61 -19.67 9.77
C SER A 161 1.25 -20.55 10.96
N ALA A 162 0.13 -21.25 10.91
CA ALA A 162 -0.30 -22.19 11.94
C ALA A 162 0.76 -23.29 12.16
N LEU A 163 1.21 -23.94 11.08
CA LEU A 163 2.29 -24.94 11.17
C LEU A 163 3.58 -24.35 11.74
N ALA A 164 3.95 -23.13 11.32
CA ALA A 164 5.18 -22.46 11.78
C ALA A 164 5.19 -22.22 13.29
N VAL A 165 4.07 -21.71 13.84
CA VAL A 165 3.96 -21.44 15.29
C VAL A 165 3.98 -22.76 16.06
N MET A 166 3.18 -23.76 15.65
CA MET A 166 3.14 -25.06 16.31
C MET A 166 4.49 -25.79 16.25
N ALA A 167 5.18 -25.74 15.09
CA ALA A 167 6.50 -26.36 14.94
C ALA A 167 7.58 -25.65 15.79
N ASN A 168 7.51 -24.33 15.96
CA ASN A 168 8.42 -23.62 16.86
C ASN A 168 8.16 -23.95 18.32
N THR A 169 6.91 -24.14 18.72
CA THR A 169 6.55 -24.61 20.07
C THR A 169 7.09 -26.02 20.29
N MET A 170 6.81 -26.95 19.36
CA MET A 170 7.36 -28.32 19.43
C MET A 170 8.89 -28.35 19.50
N ARG A 171 9.58 -27.42 18.79
CA ARG A 171 11.05 -27.32 18.88
C ARG A 171 11.52 -27.09 20.31
N LEU A 172 10.89 -26.15 21.02
CA LEU A 172 11.26 -25.87 22.43
C LEU A 172 10.96 -27.04 23.37
N GLU A 173 9.90 -27.80 23.07
CA GLU A 173 9.49 -28.96 23.88
C GLU A 173 10.35 -30.21 23.63
N LEU A 174 10.84 -30.40 22.39
CA LEU A 174 11.44 -31.64 21.94
C LEU A 174 12.98 -31.59 21.78
N GLU A 175 13.55 -30.40 21.60
CA GLU A 175 15.01 -30.20 21.52
C GLU A 175 15.76 -30.79 22.75
N PRO A 176 15.27 -30.63 24.01
CA PRO A 176 15.87 -31.27 25.17
C PRO A 176 15.81 -32.81 25.14
N GLN A 177 14.97 -33.38 24.28
CA GLN A 177 14.77 -34.83 24.12
C GLN A 177 15.56 -35.39 22.92
N GLY A 178 16.47 -34.59 22.32
CA GLY A 178 17.29 -35.02 21.19
C GLY A 178 16.55 -35.00 19.83
N ILE A 179 15.45 -34.23 19.74
CA ILE A 179 14.67 -34.14 18.50
C ILE A 179 14.76 -32.73 17.94
N ASP A 180 15.37 -32.60 16.76
CA ASP A 180 15.57 -31.36 16.07
C ASP A 180 14.37 -30.99 15.18
N ILE A 181 13.91 -29.75 15.26
CA ILE A 181 12.89 -29.23 14.35
C ILE A 181 13.47 -28.04 13.57
N ILE A 182 13.44 -28.16 12.23
CA ILE A 182 13.96 -27.15 11.30
C ILE A 182 12.81 -26.65 10.43
N ASN A 183 12.51 -25.36 10.55
CA ASN A 183 11.49 -24.66 9.78
C ASN A 183 12.15 -23.88 8.66
N ILE A 184 11.95 -24.30 7.41
CA ILE A 184 12.60 -23.72 6.24
C ILE A 184 11.60 -22.84 5.48
N TYR A 185 11.98 -21.58 5.24
CA TYR A 185 11.23 -20.62 4.44
C TYR A 185 11.92 -20.46 3.09
N PRO A 186 11.49 -21.20 2.06
CA PRO A 186 12.01 -21.01 0.71
C PRO A 186 11.47 -19.69 0.14
N GLY A 187 12.22 -19.11 -0.79
CA GLY A 187 11.71 -18.07 -1.67
C GLY A 187 10.78 -18.62 -2.75
N THR A 188 10.56 -17.86 -3.82
CA THR A 188 9.78 -18.33 -4.97
C THR A 188 10.54 -19.44 -5.69
N VAL A 189 9.90 -20.60 -5.87
CA VAL A 189 10.49 -21.77 -6.50
C VAL A 189 9.83 -21.99 -7.86
N ALA A 190 10.63 -22.12 -8.92
CA ALA A 190 10.13 -22.45 -10.27
C ALA A 190 9.60 -23.89 -10.32
N THR A 191 8.35 -24.08 -9.97
CA THR A 191 7.64 -25.38 -10.00
C THR A 191 6.20 -25.16 -10.48
N ALA A 192 5.53 -26.23 -10.86
CA ALA A 192 4.10 -26.23 -11.16
C ALA A 192 3.19 -26.07 -9.91
N PHE A 193 3.72 -25.55 -8.78
CA PHE A 193 2.95 -25.39 -7.55
C PHE A 193 1.75 -24.47 -7.73
N GLU A 194 1.93 -23.36 -8.46
CA GLU A 194 0.86 -22.40 -8.74
C GLU A 194 -0.17 -22.97 -9.72
N GLU A 195 0.28 -23.78 -10.69
CA GLU A 195 -0.61 -24.47 -11.64
C GLU A 195 -1.51 -25.50 -10.96
N HIS A 196 -1.06 -26.06 -9.83
CA HIS A 196 -1.78 -27.06 -9.04
C HIS A 196 -2.47 -26.47 -7.80
N ALA A 197 -2.38 -25.16 -7.60
CA ALA A 197 -3.10 -24.48 -6.53
C ALA A 197 -4.60 -24.41 -6.86
N PHE A 198 -5.44 -24.34 -5.83
CA PHE A 198 -6.85 -24.04 -6.01
C PHE A 198 -7.01 -22.56 -6.32
N HIS A 199 -7.87 -22.24 -7.27
CA HIS A 199 -8.23 -20.89 -7.65
C HIS A 199 -9.75 -20.78 -7.67
N GLU A 200 -10.29 -19.74 -7.07
CA GLU A 200 -11.66 -19.29 -7.31
C GLU A 200 -11.59 -18.20 -8.38
N GLU A 201 -12.26 -18.37 -9.52
CA GLU A 201 -12.09 -17.63 -10.77
C GLU A 201 -10.67 -17.75 -11.41
N GLU A 202 -10.50 -17.33 -12.65
CA GLU A 202 -9.22 -17.31 -13.41
C GLU A 202 -8.22 -16.26 -12.88
N ARG A 203 -7.99 -16.17 -11.58
CA ARG A 203 -7.01 -15.26 -11.03
C ARG A 203 -5.68 -15.97 -10.89
N SER A 204 -4.73 -15.60 -11.74
CA SER A 204 -3.33 -15.98 -11.56
C SER A 204 -2.85 -15.50 -10.19
N GLY A 205 -2.18 -16.34 -9.43
CA GLY A 205 -1.50 -15.97 -8.20
C GLY A 205 -0.58 -14.75 -8.41
N LEU A 206 -0.06 -14.20 -7.31
CA LEU A 206 0.81 -13.02 -7.28
C LEU A 206 2.10 -13.12 -8.11
N CYS A 207 2.41 -14.29 -8.66
CA CYS A 207 3.54 -14.47 -9.54
C CYS A 207 3.07 -14.30 -10.99
N PRO A 208 3.45 -13.21 -11.69
CA PRO A 208 3.29 -13.16 -13.14
C PRO A 208 3.95 -14.42 -13.74
N LYS A 209 3.34 -15.01 -14.75
CA LYS A 209 3.87 -16.21 -15.45
C LYS A 209 5.35 -16.08 -15.91
N GLU A 210 5.90 -14.87 -15.84
CA GLU A 210 7.28 -14.51 -16.21
C GLU A 210 8.22 -14.30 -15.02
N VAL A 211 7.77 -14.37 -13.77
CA VAL A 211 8.70 -14.31 -12.63
C VAL A 211 9.33 -15.69 -12.47
N CYS A 212 10.46 -15.87 -13.12
CA CYS A 212 11.33 -17.01 -12.96
C CYS A 212 11.74 -17.16 -11.50
N GLY A 213 11.10 -18.04 -10.74
CA GLY A 213 11.61 -18.51 -9.46
C GLY A 213 12.98 -19.17 -9.63
N GLU A 214 13.71 -19.34 -8.53
CA GLU A 214 14.98 -20.06 -8.56
C GLU A 214 14.76 -21.52 -9.00
N PRO A 215 15.64 -22.11 -9.83
CA PRO A 215 15.49 -23.50 -10.29
C PRO A 215 15.33 -24.47 -9.12
N ARG A 216 14.30 -25.35 -9.21
CA ARG A 216 13.93 -26.30 -8.14
C ARG A 216 15.11 -27.09 -7.56
N PHE A 217 16.09 -27.45 -8.39
CA PHE A 217 17.25 -28.22 -7.95
C PHE A 217 18.19 -27.40 -7.04
N ARG A 218 18.38 -26.13 -7.35
CA ARG A 218 19.18 -25.20 -6.56
C ARG A 218 18.54 -24.91 -5.20
N ILE A 219 17.21 -24.75 -5.17
CA ILE A 219 16.45 -24.62 -3.91
C ILE A 219 16.56 -25.90 -3.09
N ALA A 220 16.41 -27.09 -3.72
CA ALA A 220 16.54 -28.37 -3.02
C ALA A 220 17.91 -28.54 -2.36
N GLN A 221 19.00 -28.11 -3.03
CA GLN A 221 20.35 -28.08 -2.42
C GLN A 221 20.41 -27.17 -1.20
N LYS A 222 19.83 -25.96 -1.28
CA LYS A 222 19.76 -25.03 -0.13
C LYS A 222 18.92 -25.62 1.01
N VAL A 223 17.79 -26.26 0.70
CA VAL A 223 16.93 -26.95 1.68
C VAL A 223 17.69 -28.03 2.40
N LEU A 224 18.39 -28.93 1.68
CA LEU A 224 19.18 -29.99 2.31
C LEU A 224 20.35 -29.44 3.14
N LYS A 225 20.99 -28.37 2.69
CA LYS A 225 22.01 -27.69 3.50
C LYS A 225 21.43 -27.13 4.79
N ALA A 226 20.26 -26.51 4.73
CA ALA A 226 19.54 -26.01 5.90
C ALA A 226 19.08 -27.16 6.80
N ALA A 227 18.53 -28.24 6.22
CA ALA A 227 18.11 -29.42 6.94
C ALA A 227 19.26 -30.18 7.63
N ALA A 228 20.49 -29.97 7.20
CA ALA A 228 21.69 -30.49 7.85
C ALA A 228 22.28 -29.55 8.92
N GLY A 229 21.68 -28.38 9.10
CA GLY A 229 22.10 -27.37 10.06
C GLY A 229 21.49 -27.55 11.46
N PRO A 230 21.67 -26.55 12.35
CA PRO A 230 21.07 -26.56 13.68
C PRO A 230 19.54 -26.43 13.63
N PRO A 231 18.81 -26.86 14.68
CA PRO A 231 17.36 -26.65 14.78
C PRO A 231 17.00 -25.17 14.79
N GLY A 232 15.81 -24.83 14.29
CA GLY A 232 15.30 -23.46 14.26
C GLY A 232 14.72 -23.02 12.93
N GLU A 233 14.60 -21.72 12.74
CA GLU A 233 14.08 -21.11 11.50
C GLU A 233 15.21 -20.76 10.52
N VAL A 234 15.08 -21.23 9.29
CA VAL A 234 16.06 -21.00 8.23
C VAL A 234 15.37 -20.31 7.03
N TRP A 235 15.80 -19.12 6.73
CA TRP A 235 15.34 -18.35 5.57
C TRP A 235 16.35 -18.51 4.43
N LEU A 236 15.90 -19.05 3.31
CA LEU A 236 16.76 -19.27 2.15
C LEU A 236 17.05 -17.97 1.39
N GLU A 237 16.17 -16.98 1.55
CA GLU A 237 16.33 -15.62 1.01
C GLU A 237 16.32 -14.59 2.13
N ARG A 238 17.34 -13.70 2.13
CA ARG A 238 17.44 -12.62 3.13
C ARG A 238 16.31 -11.62 3.05
N ALA A 239 15.82 -11.34 1.83
CA ALA A 239 14.71 -10.43 1.60
C ALA A 239 13.43 -10.89 2.32
N GLY A 240 13.06 -12.17 2.23
CA GLY A 240 11.89 -12.73 2.91
C GLY A 240 11.94 -12.56 4.43
N LYS A 241 13.11 -12.77 5.05
CA LYS A 241 13.32 -12.54 6.48
C LYS A 241 13.12 -11.06 6.85
N TRP A 242 13.65 -10.17 6.05
CA TRP A 242 13.55 -8.72 6.29
C TRP A 242 12.10 -8.22 6.17
N TYR A 243 11.36 -8.67 5.14
CA TYR A 243 9.95 -8.36 4.97
C TYR A 243 9.09 -8.84 6.15
N SER A 244 9.33 -10.05 6.63
CA SER A 244 8.63 -10.63 7.78
C SER A 244 8.91 -9.85 9.08
N THR A 245 10.15 -9.43 9.28
CA THR A 245 10.52 -8.60 10.44
C THR A 245 9.93 -7.19 10.33
N ALA A 246 9.96 -6.59 9.13
CA ALA A 246 9.34 -5.29 8.87
C ALA A 246 7.81 -5.32 9.06
N ALA A 247 7.15 -6.41 8.70
CA ALA A 247 5.71 -6.60 8.92
C ALA A 247 5.32 -6.55 10.40
N LEU A 248 6.18 -7.07 11.27
CA LEU A 248 5.96 -7.06 12.73
C LEU A 248 6.24 -5.69 13.37
N ILE A 249 7.25 -4.95 12.87
CA ILE A 249 7.72 -3.71 13.48
C ILE A 249 6.99 -2.48 12.91
N TRP A 250 6.67 -2.50 11.61
CA TRP A 250 6.02 -1.39 10.89
C TRP A 250 4.84 -1.86 10.03
N PRO A 251 3.76 -2.41 10.63
CA PRO A 251 2.63 -2.96 9.88
C PRO A 251 2.02 -1.92 8.92
N HIS A 252 1.79 -0.68 9.37
CA HIS A 252 1.19 0.37 8.53
C HIS A 252 2.03 0.80 7.30
N ALA A 253 3.35 0.66 7.35
CA ALA A 253 4.19 0.96 6.19
C ALA A 253 4.12 -0.17 5.15
N LEU A 254 3.96 -1.41 5.61
CA LEU A 254 3.75 -2.57 4.75
C LEU A 254 2.34 -2.57 4.15
N ASP A 255 1.31 -2.23 4.94
CA ASP A 255 -0.09 -2.19 4.51
C ASP A 255 -0.29 -1.31 3.28
N ARG A 256 0.32 -0.13 3.25
CA ARG A 256 0.25 0.76 2.07
C ARG A 256 0.80 0.10 0.80
N ARG A 257 1.86 -0.69 0.90
CA ARG A 257 2.45 -1.41 -0.24
C ARG A 257 1.63 -2.63 -0.65
N LEU A 258 1.14 -3.37 0.34
CA LEU A 258 0.28 -4.54 0.10
C LEU A 258 -1.08 -4.12 -0.45
N THR A 259 -1.59 -2.94 -0.08
CA THR A 259 -2.80 -2.35 -0.70
C THR A 259 -2.57 -2.06 -2.19
N ALA A 260 -1.43 -1.48 -2.57
CA ALA A 260 -1.09 -1.28 -3.98
C ALA A 260 -0.91 -2.61 -4.74
N LEU A 261 -0.37 -3.63 -4.07
CA LEU A 261 -0.26 -4.98 -4.62
C LEU A 261 -1.64 -5.64 -4.76
N ARG A 262 -2.51 -5.49 -3.75
CA ARG A 262 -3.92 -5.91 -3.81
C ARG A 262 -4.61 -5.36 -5.06
N ASP A 263 -4.47 -4.06 -5.31
CA ASP A 263 -5.14 -3.39 -6.43
C ASP A 263 -4.61 -3.89 -7.79
N LYS A 264 -3.36 -4.34 -7.87
CA LYS A 264 -2.80 -4.99 -9.05
C LYS A 264 -3.31 -6.42 -9.24
N VAL A 265 -3.45 -7.19 -8.17
CA VAL A 265 -3.78 -8.63 -8.19
C VAL A 265 -5.27 -8.88 -8.26
N ILE A 266 -6.04 -8.16 -7.46
CA ILE A 266 -7.49 -8.32 -7.39
C ILE A 266 -8.16 -7.68 -8.62
N GLY A 267 -7.40 -6.85 -9.37
CA GLY A 267 -7.96 -6.01 -10.43
C GLY A 267 -9.25 -5.40 -9.91
N LYS A 268 -9.40 -4.12 -9.88
CA LYS A 268 -10.52 -3.34 -9.28
C LYS A 268 -11.94 -3.91 -9.55
N LYS A 269 -12.25 -5.12 -9.11
CA LYS A 269 -13.51 -5.82 -9.43
C LYS A 269 -14.58 -5.71 -8.35
N SER A 270 -14.38 -4.94 -7.28
CA SER A 270 -15.39 -4.92 -6.20
C SER A 270 -16.05 -3.59 -5.90
N LEU A 271 -15.70 -2.53 -6.57
CA LEU A 271 -16.56 -1.35 -6.68
C LEU A 271 -16.77 -1.18 -8.18
N LYS A 272 -17.99 -0.86 -8.66
CA LYS A 272 -18.24 -0.42 -10.05
C LYS A 272 -16.99 0.32 -10.50
N LYS A 273 -16.33 -0.12 -11.58
CA LYS A 273 -15.04 0.41 -12.05
C LYS A 273 -15.16 1.94 -12.11
N ARG A 274 -14.75 2.62 -11.04
CA ARG A 274 -14.74 4.08 -11.00
C ARG A 274 -13.42 4.50 -11.63
N PRO A 275 -13.39 4.88 -12.91
CA PRO A 275 -12.15 5.18 -13.61
C PRO A 275 -11.45 6.40 -13.03
N TRP A 276 -12.19 7.25 -12.32
CA TRP A 276 -11.66 8.44 -11.71
C TRP A 276 -11.55 8.30 -10.19
N ARG A 277 -10.39 8.63 -9.67
CA ARG A 277 -10.15 8.75 -8.24
C ARG A 277 -10.75 10.03 -7.68
N LEU A 278 -10.58 11.16 -8.43
CA LEU A 278 -10.94 12.47 -7.92
C LEU A 278 -11.55 13.36 -9.01
N PHE A 279 -12.69 13.98 -8.72
CA PHE A 279 -13.12 15.21 -9.34
C PHE A 279 -12.88 16.35 -8.35
N GLN A 280 -11.96 17.26 -8.68
CA GLN A 280 -11.83 18.53 -7.98
C GLN A 280 -12.70 19.55 -8.68
N VAL A 281 -13.75 20.01 -8.02
CA VAL A 281 -14.80 20.86 -8.58
C VAL A 281 -14.69 22.25 -7.97
N GLU A 282 -14.24 23.21 -8.75
CA GLU A 282 -14.24 24.61 -8.35
C GLU A 282 -15.67 25.17 -8.36
N SER A 283 -16.38 25.00 -7.25
CA SER A 283 -17.77 25.46 -7.13
C SER A 283 -17.88 27.00 -7.16
N ALA A 284 -16.81 27.72 -6.77
CA ALA A 284 -16.67 29.17 -6.88
C ALA A 284 -15.20 29.57 -6.98
N ILE A 285 -14.88 30.53 -7.85
CA ILE A 285 -13.62 31.28 -7.82
C ILE A 285 -13.78 32.60 -7.08
N ALA A 286 -15.01 33.09 -6.91
CA ALA A 286 -15.32 34.20 -6.04
C ALA A 286 -14.91 33.90 -4.60
N CYS A 287 -14.43 34.92 -3.89
CA CYS A 287 -14.07 34.79 -2.48
C CYS A 287 -14.49 36.05 -1.71
N ASN A 288 -14.92 35.87 -0.47
CA ASN A 288 -15.29 36.92 0.46
C ASN A 288 -14.10 37.52 1.21
N LEU A 289 -12.87 36.96 1.04
CA LEU A 289 -11.63 37.43 1.66
C LEU A 289 -10.64 38.02 0.64
N LYS A 290 -9.62 38.72 1.15
CA LYS A 290 -8.52 39.33 0.38
C LYS A 290 -7.17 38.95 0.97
N CYS A 291 -6.93 37.62 1.16
CA CYS A 291 -5.69 37.11 1.77
C CYS A 291 -4.44 37.59 1.02
N VAL A 292 -3.40 37.97 1.76
CA VAL A 292 -2.18 38.58 1.19
C VAL A 292 -1.41 37.67 0.25
N MET A 293 -1.42 36.33 0.53
CA MET A 293 -0.72 35.32 -0.27
C MET A 293 -1.59 34.68 -1.36
N CYS A 294 -2.86 35.06 -1.49
CA CYS A 294 -3.80 34.33 -2.38
C CYS A 294 -3.41 34.49 -3.87
N PRO A 295 -3.07 33.42 -4.58
CA PRO A 295 -2.66 33.48 -5.98
C PRO A 295 -3.83 33.74 -6.94
N TRP A 296 -5.08 33.61 -6.48
CA TRP A 296 -6.30 33.70 -7.30
C TRP A 296 -6.97 35.06 -7.27
N ARG A 297 -6.52 35.97 -6.41
CA ARG A 297 -7.14 37.26 -6.16
C ARG A 297 -7.33 38.12 -7.41
N GLU A 298 -6.31 38.18 -8.27
CA GLU A 298 -6.38 38.94 -9.52
C GLU A 298 -7.30 38.30 -10.55
N MET A 299 -7.40 36.99 -10.54
CA MET A 299 -8.25 36.23 -11.45
C MET A 299 -9.73 36.35 -11.08
N ALA A 300 -10.04 36.43 -9.79
CA ALA A 300 -11.41 36.62 -9.31
C ALA A 300 -12.02 37.99 -9.67
N LYS A 301 -11.20 38.95 -10.14
CA LYS A 301 -11.68 40.25 -10.62
C LYS A 301 -12.26 40.26 -12.05
N LYS A 302 -11.93 39.21 -12.85
CA LYS A 302 -12.28 39.12 -14.28
C LYS A 302 -13.09 37.86 -14.56
N VAL A 303 -14.23 37.69 -13.88
CA VAL A 303 -14.97 36.42 -13.93
C VAL A 303 -16.39 36.58 -14.47
N GLU A 304 -16.84 35.62 -15.25
CA GLU A 304 -18.24 35.45 -15.65
C GLU A 304 -19.11 34.97 -14.48
N ASN A 305 -20.42 35.09 -14.56
CA ASN A 305 -21.40 34.57 -13.61
C ASN A 305 -21.05 34.86 -12.13
N ARG A 306 -20.50 36.04 -11.83
CA ARG A 306 -20.03 36.39 -10.48
C ARG A 306 -19.01 35.40 -9.90
N GLY A 307 -18.37 34.58 -10.73
CA GLY A 307 -17.38 33.56 -10.32
C GLY A 307 -17.95 32.38 -9.56
N ILE A 308 -19.22 32.03 -9.79
CA ILE A 308 -19.92 30.91 -9.16
C ILE A 308 -20.36 29.92 -10.25
N MET A 309 -20.15 28.63 -10.02
CA MET A 309 -20.55 27.57 -10.95
C MET A 309 -22.06 27.55 -11.14
N THR A 310 -22.49 27.45 -12.40
CA THR A 310 -23.91 27.36 -12.72
C THR A 310 -24.45 25.95 -12.51
N PRO A 311 -25.77 25.80 -12.21
CA PRO A 311 -26.39 24.47 -12.11
C PRO A 311 -26.23 23.63 -13.37
N ALA A 312 -26.15 24.25 -14.55
CA ALA A 312 -25.97 23.53 -15.82
C ALA A 312 -24.65 22.77 -15.88
N VAL A 313 -23.56 23.34 -15.34
CA VAL A 313 -22.25 22.67 -15.27
C VAL A 313 -22.33 21.47 -14.31
N TRP A 314 -22.95 21.64 -13.14
CA TRP A 314 -23.14 20.54 -12.19
C TRP A 314 -24.00 19.40 -12.78
N GLN A 315 -25.08 19.73 -13.48
CA GLN A 315 -25.91 18.73 -14.14
C GLN A 315 -25.16 17.93 -15.21
N ALA A 316 -24.16 18.51 -15.84
CA ALA A 316 -23.27 17.80 -16.78
C ALA A 316 -22.26 16.87 -16.05
N ILE A 317 -21.88 17.17 -14.82
CA ILE A 317 -21.00 16.32 -13.99
C ILE A 317 -21.79 15.16 -13.36
N ARG A 318 -23.00 15.42 -12.92
CA ARG A 318 -23.84 14.53 -12.10
C ARG A 318 -23.98 13.10 -12.64
N PRO A 319 -24.16 12.84 -13.96
CA PRO A 319 -24.26 11.49 -14.52
C PRO A 319 -23.01 10.62 -14.30
N TYR A 320 -21.87 11.22 -13.97
CA TYR A 320 -20.58 10.55 -13.80
C TYR A 320 -20.19 10.32 -12.33
N LEU A 321 -21.01 10.73 -11.38
CA LEU A 321 -20.71 10.59 -9.96
C LEU A 321 -20.57 9.12 -9.52
N ASP A 322 -21.24 8.18 -10.16
CA ASP A 322 -21.09 6.76 -9.89
C ASP A 322 -19.77 6.17 -10.45
N ARG A 323 -18.99 6.97 -11.19
CA ARG A 323 -17.70 6.60 -11.81
C ARG A 323 -16.49 7.26 -11.16
N VAL A 324 -16.68 8.13 -10.16
CA VAL A 324 -15.62 8.80 -9.42
C VAL A 324 -15.64 8.39 -7.94
N GLN A 325 -14.47 8.23 -7.33
CA GLN A 325 -14.37 7.79 -5.92
C GLN A 325 -14.59 8.97 -4.97
N SER A 326 -14.08 10.16 -5.30
CA SER A 326 -14.09 11.34 -4.44
C SER A 326 -14.43 12.60 -5.22
N VAL A 327 -15.21 13.49 -4.59
CA VAL A 327 -15.50 14.83 -5.11
C VAL A 327 -15.03 15.86 -4.08
N ASP A 328 -14.04 16.64 -4.46
CA ASP A 328 -13.49 17.74 -3.66
C ASP A 328 -14.00 19.07 -4.23
N PHE A 329 -14.81 19.78 -3.44
CA PHE A 329 -15.37 21.08 -3.85
C PHE A 329 -14.42 22.27 -3.60
N THR A 330 -13.11 22.02 -3.66
CA THR A 330 -12.07 23.03 -3.48
C THR A 330 -11.65 23.64 -4.82
N GLY A 331 -11.59 24.95 -4.87
CA GLY A 331 -11.08 25.70 -6.02
C GLY A 331 -10.24 26.91 -5.60
N GLY A 332 -10.15 27.92 -6.49
CA GLY A 332 -9.43 29.17 -6.24
C GLY A 332 -10.18 30.15 -5.34
N GLY A 333 -11.46 29.92 -5.04
CA GLY A 333 -12.31 30.82 -4.25
C GLY A 333 -12.87 30.19 -2.97
N GLU A 334 -14.04 30.67 -2.55
CA GLU A 334 -14.73 30.20 -1.34
C GLU A 334 -15.95 29.33 -1.69
N PRO A 335 -15.92 28.03 -1.44
CA PRO A 335 -17.02 27.12 -1.81
C PRO A 335 -18.35 27.45 -1.12
N LEU A 336 -18.33 28.01 0.08
CA LEU A 336 -19.54 28.38 0.82
C LEU A 336 -20.31 29.58 0.22
N LEU A 337 -19.78 30.20 -0.84
CA LEU A 337 -20.50 31.16 -1.68
C LEU A 337 -21.45 30.48 -2.68
N GLN A 338 -21.25 29.18 -2.97
CA GLN A 338 -22.15 28.41 -3.81
C GLN A 338 -23.44 28.08 -3.06
N PRO A 339 -24.61 28.63 -3.48
CA PRO A 339 -25.86 28.43 -2.76
C PRO A 339 -26.33 26.96 -2.71
N GLN A 340 -25.98 26.18 -3.74
CA GLN A 340 -26.40 24.79 -3.90
C GLN A 340 -25.34 23.78 -3.42
N LEU A 341 -24.29 24.22 -2.72
CA LEU A 341 -23.19 23.34 -2.31
C LEU A 341 -23.69 22.12 -1.52
N ALA A 342 -24.60 22.30 -0.58
CA ALA A 342 -25.14 21.19 0.22
C ALA A 342 -25.91 20.17 -0.65
N GLU A 343 -26.67 20.62 -1.64
CA GLU A 343 -27.37 19.76 -2.59
C GLU A 343 -26.37 18.96 -3.44
N TRP A 344 -25.29 19.59 -3.90
CA TRP A 344 -24.25 18.94 -4.71
C TRP A 344 -23.45 17.92 -3.89
N ILE A 345 -23.17 18.20 -2.61
CA ILE A 345 -22.58 17.26 -1.67
C ILE A 345 -23.51 16.04 -1.52
N ALA A 346 -24.82 16.27 -1.33
CA ALA A 346 -25.80 15.19 -1.19
C ALA A 346 -25.90 14.31 -2.45
N ASP A 347 -25.90 14.91 -3.65
CA ASP A 347 -25.85 14.18 -4.92
C ASP A 347 -24.62 13.25 -4.99
N ALA A 348 -23.44 13.77 -4.66
CA ALA A 348 -22.19 13.01 -4.68
C ALA A 348 -22.14 11.92 -3.61
N ALA A 349 -22.57 12.23 -2.37
CA ALA A 349 -22.66 11.27 -1.27
C ALA A 349 -23.63 10.13 -1.59
N LYS A 350 -24.81 10.44 -2.16
CA LYS A 350 -25.80 9.45 -2.61
C LYS A 350 -25.26 8.53 -3.70
N ALA A 351 -24.38 9.03 -4.57
CA ALA A 351 -23.68 8.22 -5.57
C ALA A 351 -22.52 7.39 -4.96
N GLY A 352 -22.27 7.51 -3.65
CA GLY A 352 -21.23 6.81 -2.91
C GLY A 352 -19.83 7.40 -3.10
N CYS A 353 -19.74 8.70 -3.39
CA CYS A 353 -18.44 9.41 -3.41
C CYS A 353 -18.06 9.85 -1.99
N GLU A 354 -16.75 9.81 -1.71
CA GLU A 354 -16.20 10.59 -0.62
C GLU A 354 -16.28 12.08 -0.99
N THR A 355 -16.74 12.93 -0.06
CA THR A 355 -16.97 14.35 -0.33
C THR A 355 -16.27 15.23 0.70
N GLY A 356 -15.77 16.37 0.24
CA GLY A 356 -15.19 17.36 1.13
C GLY A 356 -14.90 18.68 0.46
N PHE A 357 -14.43 19.65 1.25
CA PHE A 357 -13.99 20.94 0.75
C PHE A 357 -13.01 21.65 1.69
N LEU A 358 -12.21 22.55 1.11
CA LEU A 358 -11.40 23.53 1.83
C LEU A 358 -12.12 24.88 1.83
N SER A 359 -12.26 25.51 2.99
CA SER A 359 -12.93 26.79 3.18
C SER A 359 -12.10 27.74 4.05
N ASN A 360 -12.34 29.06 3.93
CA ASN A 360 -11.84 30.03 4.89
C ASN A 360 -12.61 30.04 6.23
N GLY A 361 -13.69 29.29 6.33
CA GLY A 361 -14.47 29.05 7.55
C GLY A 361 -15.39 30.20 7.98
N LEU A 362 -15.25 31.41 7.44
CA LEU A 362 -16.00 32.58 7.91
C LEU A 362 -17.51 32.48 7.66
N LEU A 363 -17.90 31.85 6.55
CA LEU A 363 -19.32 31.66 6.16
C LEU A 363 -19.92 30.35 6.66
N LEU A 364 -19.19 29.54 7.41
CA LEU A 364 -19.64 28.24 7.93
C LEU A 364 -20.47 28.43 9.21
N THR A 365 -21.61 29.12 9.08
CA THR A 365 -22.54 29.29 10.20
C THR A 365 -23.13 27.95 10.64
N GLU A 366 -23.64 27.86 11.87
CA GLU A 366 -24.24 26.64 12.40
C GLU A 366 -25.38 26.12 11.50
N GLU A 367 -26.20 27.01 10.93
CA GLU A 367 -27.26 26.63 10.00
C GLU A 367 -26.72 25.98 8.72
N LYS A 368 -25.70 26.60 8.10
CA LYS A 368 -25.04 26.03 6.90
C LYS A 368 -24.35 24.71 7.23
N LEU A 369 -23.68 24.64 8.37
CA LEU A 369 -22.99 23.44 8.82
C LEU A 369 -23.96 22.28 8.98
N LYS A 370 -25.11 22.47 9.62
CA LYS A 370 -26.17 21.43 9.74
C LYS A 370 -26.59 20.91 8.38
N LYS A 371 -26.89 21.78 7.41
CA LYS A 371 -27.24 21.38 6.04
C LYS A 371 -26.15 20.56 5.36
N ILE A 372 -24.87 20.91 5.57
CA ILE A 372 -23.71 20.21 5.02
C ILE A 372 -23.51 18.84 5.69
N LEU A 373 -23.71 18.75 7.01
CA LEU A 373 -23.65 17.49 7.75
C LEU A 373 -24.77 16.52 7.30
N ASP A 374 -26.00 17.02 7.17
CA ASP A 374 -27.14 16.26 6.68
C ASP A 374 -26.95 15.77 5.22
N ALA A 375 -26.17 16.51 4.42
CA ALA A 375 -25.80 16.14 3.06
C ALA A 375 -24.77 15.00 2.97
N GLY A 376 -24.13 14.59 4.08
CA GLY A 376 -23.23 13.45 4.12
C GLY A 376 -21.77 13.77 3.79
N ILE A 377 -21.29 14.95 4.17
CA ILE A 377 -19.87 15.36 4.00
C ILE A 377 -18.92 14.45 4.80
N ASN A 378 -17.79 14.08 4.20
CA ASN A 378 -16.81 13.20 4.83
C ASN A 378 -15.64 13.95 5.48
N TRP A 379 -15.23 15.10 4.92
CA TRP A 379 -14.18 15.93 5.50
C TRP A 379 -14.41 17.42 5.23
N ILE A 380 -13.98 18.24 6.19
CA ILE A 380 -13.98 19.70 6.10
C ILE A 380 -12.59 20.19 6.50
N CYS A 381 -11.94 20.93 5.62
CA CYS A 381 -10.66 21.56 5.89
C CYS A 381 -10.82 23.07 6.00
N ILE A 382 -10.31 23.67 7.07
CA ILE A 382 -10.38 25.10 7.28
C ILE A 382 -8.99 25.71 7.14
N SER A 383 -8.90 26.78 6.36
CA SER A 383 -7.67 27.53 6.20
C SER A 383 -7.46 28.51 7.36
N MET A 384 -6.44 28.29 8.19
CA MET A 384 -6.08 29.15 9.32
C MET A 384 -4.58 29.42 9.32
N ASP A 385 -4.15 30.67 9.07
CA ASP A 385 -2.73 31.01 8.90
C ASP A 385 -2.18 31.88 10.05
N GLY A 386 -2.83 31.85 11.19
CA GLY A 386 -2.39 32.49 12.44
C GLY A 386 -3.00 31.78 13.64
N ALA A 387 -2.23 31.63 14.70
CA ALA A 387 -2.65 31.01 15.96
C ALA A 387 -3.34 32.02 16.90
N ASP A 388 -3.29 33.29 16.56
CA ASP A 388 -3.93 34.43 17.26
C ASP A 388 -4.58 35.39 16.27
N ALA A 389 -5.41 36.27 16.78
CA ALA A 389 -6.17 37.25 15.98
C ALA A 389 -5.27 38.22 15.20
N GLU A 390 -4.16 38.65 15.77
CA GLU A 390 -3.25 39.63 15.17
C GLU A 390 -2.63 39.06 13.88
N MET A 391 -1.98 37.89 13.99
CA MET A 391 -1.35 37.24 12.84
C MET A 391 -2.39 36.81 11.82
N TYR A 392 -3.51 36.25 12.28
CA TYR A 392 -4.59 35.78 11.41
C TYR A 392 -5.17 36.94 10.55
N HIS A 393 -5.49 38.09 11.15
CA HIS A 393 -6.05 39.23 10.42
C HIS A 393 -5.02 39.88 9.48
N LYS A 394 -3.73 39.86 9.85
CA LYS A 394 -2.65 40.33 9.00
C LYS A 394 -2.55 39.56 7.70
N ILE A 395 -2.80 38.25 7.74
CA ILE A 395 -2.69 37.37 6.58
C ILE A 395 -4.04 37.24 5.85
N ARG A 396 -5.12 36.98 6.59
CA ARG A 396 -6.46 36.70 6.05
C ARG A 396 -7.35 37.94 6.14
N VAL A 397 -6.99 38.93 5.33
CA VAL A 397 -7.65 40.23 5.32
C VAL A 397 -9.14 40.13 4.98
N GLY A 398 -9.97 40.67 5.87
CA GLY A 398 -11.44 40.63 5.78
C GLY A 398 -12.08 39.48 6.54
N SER A 399 -11.29 38.63 7.21
CA SER A 399 -11.80 37.54 8.08
C SER A 399 -11.99 38.00 9.53
N ASN A 400 -12.57 37.13 10.35
CA ASN A 400 -12.73 37.31 11.79
C ASN A 400 -12.26 36.02 12.50
N PHE A 401 -11.18 36.15 13.29
CA PHE A 401 -10.53 35.00 13.93
C PHE A 401 -11.46 34.26 14.90
N ASP A 402 -12.11 35.00 15.81
CA ASP A 402 -12.95 34.38 16.85
C ASP A 402 -14.15 33.64 16.24
N ARG A 403 -14.78 34.25 15.21
CA ARG A 403 -15.89 33.63 14.50
C ARG A 403 -15.47 32.36 13.76
N VAL A 404 -14.27 32.34 13.15
CA VAL A 404 -13.77 31.13 12.50
C VAL A 404 -13.43 30.06 13.52
N CYS A 405 -12.83 30.41 14.65
CA CYS A 405 -12.59 29.46 15.76
C CYS A 405 -13.91 28.85 16.29
N GLU A 406 -14.95 29.68 16.46
CA GLU A 406 -16.29 29.20 16.85
C GLU A 406 -16.87 28.26 15.80
N ASN A 407 -16.81 28.60 14.52
CA ASN A 407 -17.28 27.77 13.43
C ASN A 407 -16.55 26.42 13.35
N VAL A 408 -15.22 26.40 13.58
CA VAL A 408 -14.45 25.14 13.64
C VAL A 408 -14.87 24.31 14.84
N ALA A 409 -14.99 24.89 16.02
CA ALA A 409 -15.43 24.19 17.23
C ALA A 409 -16.85 23.59 17.05
N ASN A 410 -17.73 24.27 16.32
CA ASN A 410 -19.08 23.80 16.01
C ASN A 410 -19.07 22.53 15.15
N ILE A 411 -18.06 22.30 14.27
CA ILE A 411 -17.93 21.05 13.52
C ILE A 411 -17.80 19.87 14.50
N ALA A 412 -16.85 19.99 15.44
CA ALA A 412 -16.62 18.94 16.44
C ALA A 412 -17.84 18.72 17.36
N ARG A 413 -18.60 19.77 17.67
CA ARG A 413 -19.80 19.71 18.52
C ARG A 413 -20.99 19.06 17.83
N LEU A 414 -21.16 19.28 16.52
CA LEU A 414 -22.35 18.87 15.77
C LEU A 414 -22.17 17.57 14.98
N ARG A 415 -20.95 17.17 14.70
CA ARG A 415 -20.70 15.91 13.97
C ARG A 415 -21.04 14.68 14.82
N THR A 416 -21.34 13.57 14.14
CA THR A 416 -21.56 12.28 14.79
C THR A 416 -20.30 11.42 14.69
N GLY A 417 -19.69 11.09 15.82
CA GLY A 417 -18.42 10.36 15.86
C GLY A 417 -17.27 11.18 15.29
N HIS A 418 -16.53 10.63 14.32
CA HIS A 418 -15.39 11.27 13.68
C HIS A 418 -15.67 11.77 12.24
N ILE A 419 -16.91 11.81 11.81
CA ILE A 419 -17.31 12.26 10.47
C ILE A 419 -18.17 13.52 10.61
N PRO A 420 -17.82 14.59 9.86
CA PRO A 420 -16.66 14.75 8.97
C PRO A 420 -15.33 14.83 9.72
N LYS A 421 -14.25 14.30 9.10
CA LYS A 421 -12.88 14.58 9.55
C LYS A 421 -12.64 16.07 9.45
N THR A 422 -12.26 16.70 10.56
CA THR A 422 -12.00 18.13 10.64
C THR A 422 -10.50 18.39 10.52
N MET A 423 -10.12 19.23 9.55
CA MET A 423 -8.71 19.54 9.30
C MET A 423 -8.47 21.05 9.30
N ILE A 424 -7.27 21.46 9.65
CA ILE A 424 -6.77 22.82 9.44
C ILE A 424 -5.62 22.78 8.45
N ASN A 425 -5.67 23.63 7.42
CA ASN A 425 -4.51 23.98 6.61
C ASN A 425 -3.87 25.25 7.18
N PHE A 426 -2.62 25.13 7.58
CA PHE A 426 -1.77 26.23 8.00
C PHE A 426 -0.69 26.45 6.95
N VAL A 427 -0.85 27.49 6.12
CA VAL A 427 0.12 27.84 5.09
C VAL A 427 1.30 28.56 5.74
N LEU A 428 2.44 27.89 5.75
CA LEU A 428 3.68 28.40 6.30
C LEU A 428 4.28 29.49 5.41
N MET A 429 4.58 30.59 6.03
CA MET A 429 5.24 31.76 5.45
C MET A 429 6.28 32.29 6.43
N ASP A 430 7.21 33.12 5.97
CA ASP A 430 8.16 33.80 6.86
C ASP A 430 7.45 34.54 8.01
N LEU A 431 6.31 35.16 7.70
CA LEU A 431 5.49 35.89 8.67
C LEU A 431 5.01 35.08 9.87
N ASN A 432 4.64 33.80 9.68
CA ASN A 432 3.92 32.98 10.66
C ASN A 432 4.64 31.68 11.06
N SER A 433 5.79 31.39 10.48
CA SER A 433 6.53 30.13 10.72
C SER A 433 6.91 29.92 12.20
N HIS A 434 6.99 31.00 12.98
CA HIS A 434 7.25 30.93 14.41
C HIS A 434 6.05 30.42 15.23
N GLN A 435 4.83 30.40 14.68
CA GLN A 435 3.59 29.98 15.36
C GLN A 435 3.25 28.48 15.19
N MET A 436 4.16 27.63 14.68
CA MET A 436 3.85 26.21 14.44
C MET A 436 3.36 25.46 15.68
N GLU A 437 4.01 25.67 16.85
CA GLU A 437 3.60 25.02 18.10
C GLU A 437 2.28 25.61 18.62
N ASP A 438 2.06 26.91 18.50
CA ASP A 438 0.82 27.58 18.92
C ASP A 438 -0.38 27.14 18.06
N MET A 439 -0.17 26.90 16.75
CA MET A 439 -1.20 26.32 15.87
C MET A 439 -1.58 24.90 16.29
N VAL A 440 -0.63 24.08 16.74
CA VAL A 440 -0.93 22.75 17.30
C VAL A 440 -1.79 22.88 18.56
N GLN A 441 -1.48 23.81 19.46
CA GLN A 441 -2.29 24.06 20.65
C GLN A 441 -3.68 24.57 20.31
N LEU A 442 -3.81 25.46 19.31
CA LEU A 442 -5.09 25.93 18.82
C LEU A 442 -5.92 24.80 18.23
N ALA A 443 -5.33 23.97 17.35
CA ALA A 443 -6.00 22.83 16.75
C ALA A 443 -6.53 21.86 17.80
N ALA A 444 -5.73 21.55 18.83
CA ALA A 444 -6.15 20.72 19.96
C ALA A 444 -7.32 21.33 20.76
N ARG A 445 -7.28 22.65 21.06
CA ARG A 445 -8.37 23.35 21.74
C ARG A 445 -9.67 23.35 20.95
N LEU A 446 -9.59 23.44 19.61
CA LEU A 446 -10.73 23.41 18.71
C LEU A 446 -11.22 21.99 18.40
N ASN A 447 -10.60 20.96 18.98
CA ASN A 447 -10.88 19.53 18.75
C ASN A 447 -10.81 19.14 17.25
N VAL A 448 -9.75 19.59 16.59
CA VAL A 448 -9.44 19.31 15.18
C VAL A 448 -8.68 17.98 15.07
N ASP A 449 -9.05 17.14 14.13
CA ASP A 449 -8.43 15.82 13.95
C ASP A 449 -7.04 15.92 13.33
N GLN A 450 -6.83 16.87 12.40
CA GLN A 450 -5.57 16.96 11.66
C GLN A 450 -5.16 18.41 11.35
N LEU A 451 -3.88 18.70 11.53
CA LEU A 451 -3.24 19.96 11.15
C LEU A 451 -2.24 19.72 10.01
N ASN A 452 -2.45 20.40 8.89
CA ASN A 452 -1.60 20.31 7.71
C ASN A 452 -0.70 21.54 7.63
N PHE A 453 0.60 21.34 7.72
CA PHE A 453 1.61 22.36 7.46
C PHE A 453 1.87 22.40 5.95
N LYS A 454 1.23 23.35 5.27
CA LYS A 454 1.40 23.61 3.83
C LYS A 454 2.41 24.73 3.63
N GLN A 455 3.14 24.72 2.54
CA GLN A 455 3.96 25.86 2.16
C GLN A 455 3.17 26.85 1.30
N CYS A 456 3.63 28.09 1.23
CA CYS A 456 3.13 29.07 0.27
C CYS A 456 3.71 28.72 -1.11
N ASP A 457 3.07 27.78 -1.79
CA ASP A 457 3.58 27.05 -2.95
C ASP A 457 3.31 27.77 -4.29
N VAL A 458 2.20 28.44 -4.44
CA VAL A 458 1.82 29.11 -5.68
C VAL A 458 1.89 30.62 -5.49
N ILE A 459 2.95 31.24 -6.03
CA ILE A 459 3.16 32.67 -5.96
C ILE A 459 2.88 33.28 -7.34
N ARG A 460 1.77 34.03 -7.45
CA ARG A 460 1.38 34.73 -8.67
C ARG A 460 1.34 36.25 -8.42
N GLY A 461 2.04 36.99 -9.26
CA GLY A 461 2.11 38.44 -9.14
C GLY A 461 3.17 38.96 -8.14
N GLN A 462 3.19 40.26 -7.91
CA GLN A 462 4.18 40.92 -7.04
C GLN A 462 3.90 40.73 -5.55
N GLU A 463 2.62 40.60 -5.17
CA GLU A 463 2.17 40.58 -3.77
C GLU A 463 2.58 39.33 -2.99
N GLY A 464 2.85 38.23 -3.68
CA GLY A 464 3.29 36.95 -3.05
C GLY A 464 4.80 36.76 -2.95
N LYS A 465 5.60 37.69 -3.47
CA LYS A 465 7.07 37.60 -3.39
C LYS A 465 7.55 37.70 -1.95
N GLY A 466 8.40 36.74 -1.53
CA GLY A 466 9.01 36.73 -0.19
C GLY A 466 8.23 35.97 0.87
N PHE A 467 7.09 35.34 0.54
CA PHE A 467 6.36 34.50 1.51
C PHE A 467 6.80 33.04 1.55
N GLY A 468 7.43 32.53 0.49
CA GLY A 468 7.85 31.14 0.41
C GLY A 468 9.06 30.83 1.31
N LEU A 469 9.01 29.68 1.98
CA LEU A 469 10.06 29.20 2.91
C LEU A 469 10.95 28.09 2.32
N PHE A 470 10.66 27.65 1.10
CA PHE A 470 11.45 26.61 0.46
C PHE A 470 12.69 27.19 -0.25
N ALA A 471 13.76 26.40 -0.30
CA ALA A 471 14.99 26.74 -0.99
C ALA A 471 15.45 25.57 -1.86
N SER A 472 16.23 25.89 -2.90
CA SER A 472 16.82 24.85 -3.78
C SER A 472 17.77 23.91 -3.04
N GLU A 473 18.40 24.41 -1.97
CA GLU A 473 19.38 23.67 -1.16
C GLU A 473 19.09 23.80 0.35
N GLU A 474 19.64 22.89 1.13
CA GLU A 474 19.50 22.89 2.58
C GLU A 474 20.38 23.98 3.23
N THR A 475 19.75 25.09 3.61
CA THR A 475 20.38 26.21 4.32
C THR A 475 20.33 26.05 5.85
N ARG A 476 21.06 26.92 6.58
CA ARG A 476 20.96 26.98 8.06
C ARG A 476 19.52 27.32 8.52
N GLU A 477 18.84 28.15 7.75
CA GLU A 477 17.46 28.58 8.01
C GLU A 477 16.49 27.41 7.81
N ILE A 478 16.57 26.68 6.70
CA ILE A 478 15.79 25.47 6.44
C ILE A 478 15.95 24.44 7.58
N ARG A 479 17.18 24.20 8.04
CA ARG A 479 17.41 23.32 9.19
C ARG A 479 16.75 23.81 10.48
N ARG A 480 16.68 25.14 10.69
CA ARG A 480 15.97 25.72 11.83
C ARG A 480 14.47 25.49 11.71
N LEU A 481 13.88 25.72 10.54
CA LEU A 481 12.46 25.46 10.28
C LEU A 481 12.09 23.99 10.44
N GLN A 482 12.92 23.06 9.93
CA GLN A 482 12.76 21.61 10.12
C GLN A 482 12.72 21.23 11.60
N LYS A 483 13.63 21.79 12.41
CA LYS A 483 13.65 21.56 13.88
C LYS A 483 12.39 22.10 14.56
N SER A 484 11.89 23.27 14.15
CA SER A 484 10.65 23.83 14.67
C SER A 484 9.44 22.97 14.31
N LEU A 485 9.38 22.48 13.06
CA LEU A 485 8.33 21.56 12.62
C LEU A 485 8.38 20.23 13.40
N GLU A 486 9.55 19.68 13.65
CA GLU A 486 9.68 18.48 14.48
C GLU A 486 9.18 18.67 15.91
N LYS A 487 9.43 19.85 16.53
CA LYS A 487 8.90 20.18 17.85
C LYS A 487 7.37 20.23 17.82
N ALA A 488 6.81 20.94 16.84
CA ALA A 488 5.36 21.03 16.63
C ALA A 488 4.73 19.65 16.45
N ARG A 489 5.35 18.76 15.65
CA ARG A 489 4.89 17.38 15.46
C ARG A 489 4.94 16.53 16.75
N ARG A 490 5.98 16.70 17.58
CA ARG A 490 6.04 16.02 18.88
C ARG A 490 4.95 16.51 19.82
N LEU A 491 4.67 17.82 19.81
CA LEU A 491 3.57 18.40 20.57
C LEU A 491 2.21 17.88 20.10
N ALA A 492 1.98 17.87 18.78
CA ALA A 492 0.76 17.36 18.17
C ALA A 492 0.48 15.90 18.56
N LYS A 493 1.51 15.04 18.52
CA LYS A 493 1.39 13.66 18.97
C LYS A 493 0.95 13.55 20.44
N ARG A 494 1.45 14.42 21.34
CA ARG A 494 1.06 14.46 22.76
C ARG A 494 -0.39 14.95 22.95
N LEU A 495 -0.85 15.85 22.08
CA LEU A 495 -2.19 16.41 22.11
C LEU A 495 -3.20 15.64 21.23
N ASN A 496 -2.80 14.49 20.67
CA ASN A 496 -3.60 13.63 19.80
C ASN A 496 -4.15 14.35 18.55
N VAL A 497 -3.33 15.22 17.93
CA VAL A 497 -3.61 15.88 16.65
C VAL A 497 -2.73 15.25 15.57
N GLU A 498 -3.32 14.71 14.51
CA GLU A 498 -2.58 14.23 13.35
C GLU A 498 -1.88 15.40 12.65
N THR A 499 -0.70 15.16 12.05
CA THR A 499 0.00 16.21 11.30
C THR A 499 0.55 15.70 9.98
N THR A 500 0.41 16.52 8.93
CA THR A 500 1.13 16.39 7.66
C THR A 500 1.98 17.62 7.41
N ALA A 501 3.04 17.49 6.62
CA ALA A 501 3.84 18.63 6.21
C ALA A 501 4.55 18.33 4.89
N PHE A 502 4.69 19.34 4.05
CA PHE A 502 5.52 19.31 2.85
C PHE A 502 7.01 19.47 3.18
N ALA A 503 7.87 19.09 2.26
CA ALA A 503 9.30 19.30 2.39
C ALA A 503 9.67 20.78 2.23
N PHE A 504 10.78 21.22 2.85
CA PHE A 504 11.32 22.58 2.67
C PHE A 504 12.35 22.65 1.52
N THR A 505 12.72 21.50 0.97
CA THR A 505 13.63 21.38 -0.17
C THR A 505 12.97 20.51 -1.23
N PRO A 506 13.15 20.82 -2.52
CA PRO A 506 12.46 20.11 -3.59
C PRO A 506 12.86 18.65 -3.68
N GLN A 507 11.87 17.77 -3.75
CA GLN A 507 12.03 16.34 -3.99
C GLN A 507 11.09 15.92 -5.11
N GLU A 508 11.61 15.79 -6.32
CA GLU A 508 10.79 15.43 -7.46
C GLU A 508 10.10 14.08 -7.26
N LEU A 509 8.77 14.07 -7.40
CA LEU A 509 7.91 12.90 -7.30
C LEU A 509 7.68 12.27 -8.67
N SER A 510 7.34 10.99 -8.69
CA SER A 510 6.92 10.33 -9.94
C SER A 510 5.61 10.88 -10.47
N VAL A 511 4.72 11.31 -9.57
CA VAL A 511 3.47 12.00 -9.84
C VAL A 511 3.11 12.88 -8.64
N CYS A 512 2.48 14.03 -8.87
CA CYS A 512 1.99 14.92 -7.81
C CYS A 512 0.69 14.42 -7.17
N GLU A 513 0.25 15.04 -6.08
CA GLU A 513 -0.99 14.67 -5.36
C GLU A 513 -2.26 14.77 -6.21
N GLN A 514 -2.27 15.62 -7.23
CA GLN A 514 -3.40 15.80 -8.16
C GLN A 514 -3.60 14.59 -9.08
N ASP A 515 -2.55 13.86 -9.36
CA ASP A 515 -2.50 12.68 -10.21
C ASP A 515 -3.40 12.72 -11.46
N PRO A 516 -2.97 13.37 -12.53
CA PRO A 516 -3.79 13.50 -13.76
C PRO A 516 -4.13 12.17 -14.45
N ARG A 517 -3.60 11.03 -13.98
CA ARG A 517 -3.89 9.72 -14.54
C ARG A 517 -5.32 9.27 -14.27
N ASP A 518 -5.90 9.71 -13.14
CA ASP A 518 -7.22 9.31 -12.67
C ASP A 518 -8.01 10.43 -11.98
N SER A 519 -7.62 11.70 -12.16
CA SER A 519 -8.35 12.85 -11.63
C SER A 519 -8.56 13.94 -12.69
N LEU A 520 -9.59 14.77 -12.45
CA LEU A 520 -9.94 15.93 -13.24
C LEU A 520 -10.17 17.13 -12.35
N PHE A 521 -9.76 18.30 -12.83
CA PHE A 521 -10.15 19.60 -12.29
C PHE A 521 -11.22 20.23 -13.17
N ILE A 522 -12.36 20.58 -12.59
CA ILE A 522 -13.50 21.20 -13.29
C ILE A 522 -13.72 22.57 -12.70
N ARG A 523 -13.50 23.61 -13.50
CA ARG A 523 -13.65 25.00 -13.09
C ARG A 523 -15.11 25.41 -12.97
N TYR A 524 -15.32 26.53 -12.26
CA TYR A 524 -16.65 27.15 -12.07
C TYR A 524 -17.37 27.47 -13.41
N ASP A 525 -16.62 27.72 -14.48
CA ASP A 525 -17.12 28.02 -15.82
C ASP A 525 -17.31 26.77 -16.69
N GLY A 526 -17.07 25.59 -16.14
CA GLY A 526 -17.19 24.29 -16.83
C GLY A 526 -15.93 23.83 -17.57
N THR A 527 -14.86 24.62 -17.58
CA THR A 527 -13.58 24.20 -18.18
C THR A 527 -13.02 22.97 -17.47
N VAL A 528 -12.66 21.93 -18.22
CA VAL A 528 -12.05 20.69 -17.71
C VAL A 528 -10.55 20.70 -17.97
N ALA A 529 -9.75 20.38 -16.94
CA ALA A 529 -8.28 20.50 -16.99
C ALA A 529 -7.58 19.41 -16.15
N PRO A 530 -6.26 19.24 -16.29
CA PRO A 530 -5.49 18.28 -15.46
C PRO A 530 -5.49 18.62 -13.97
N CYS A 531 -5.33 19.92 -13.64
CA CYS A 531 -5.31 20.44 -12.28
C CYS A 531 -5.56 21.95 -12.27
N ILE A 532 -5.75 22.55 -11.09
CA ILE A 532 -6.02 23.99 -10.93
C ILE A 532 -4.88 24.86 -11.49
N ASN A 533 -3.62 24.47 -11.33
CA ASN A 533 -2.49 25.28 -11.79
C ASN A 533 -2.39 25.34 -13.30
N LEU A 534 -2.56 24.20 -13.98
CA LEU A 534 -2.57 24.12 -15.44
C LEU A 534 -3.86 24.68 -16.05
N ALA A 535 -5.00 24.59 -15.35
CA ALA A 535 -6.24 25.22 -15.82
C ALA A 535 -6.11 26.72 -16.03
N LEU A 536 -5.30 27.36 -15.22
CA LEU A 536 -5.14 28.81 -15.22
C LEU A 536 -3.89 29.26 -15.98
N GLY A 537 -2.78 28.51 -15.88
CA GLY A 537 -1.52 28.88 -16.53
C GLY A 537 -1.00 30.26 -16.10
N GLY A 538 -0.17 30.86 -16.93
CA GLY A 538 0.32 32.24 -16.77
C GLY A 538 1.58 32.38 -15.92
N PRO A 539 1.98 33.63 -15.62
CA PRO A 539 3.18 33.92 -14.84
C PRO A 539 3.09 33.37 -13.42
N THR A 540 4.17 32.77 -12.95
CA THR A 540 4.29 32.26 -11.57
C THR A 540 5.77 32.32 -11.15
N THR A 541 6.05 31.96 -9.90
CA THR A 541 7.42 31.82 -9.38
C THR A 541 7.68 30.38 -9.00
N PHE A 542 8.83 29.84 -9.38
CA PHE A 542 9.27 28.51 -8.98
C PHE A 542 10.71 28.59 -8.44
N LEU A 543 10.92 28.20 -7.17
CA LEU A 543 12.20 28.30 -6.46
C LEU A 543 12.86 29.68 -6.55
N GLY A 544 12.05 30.75 -6.49
CA GLY A 544 12.53 32.14 -6.59
C GLY A 544 12.66 32.69 -8.01
N GLU A 545 12.61 31.85 -9.03
CA GLU A 545 12.72 32.23 -10.44
C GLU A 545 11.34 32.51 -11.05
N ALA A 546 11.26 33.59 -11.86
CA ALA A 546 10.05 33.90 -12.62
C ALA A 546 9.89 32.91 -13.80
N VAL A 547 8.79 32.21 -13.85
CA VAL A 547 8.49 31.23 -14.90
C VAL A 547 7.07 31.42 -15.43
N THR A 548 6.77 30.85 -16.60
CA THR A 548 5.43 30.86 -17.17
C THR A 548 4.91 29.43 -17.28
N MET A 549 3.76 29.18 -16.67
CA MET A 549 3.05 27.92 -16.74
C MET A 549 2.09 27.90 -17.93
N PRO A 550 2.05 26.84 -18.75
CA PRO A 550 1.07 26.75 -19.84
C PRO A 550 -0.34 26.63 -19.28
N SER A 551 -1.32 27.17 -20.03
CA SER A 551 -2.74 26.88 -19.77
C SER A 551 -3.15 25.64 -20.56
N VAL A 552 -3.76 24.65 -19.90
CA VAL A 552 -4.14 23.36 -20.47
C VAL A 552 -5.60 23.07 -20.19
N HIS A 553 -6.37 22.96 -21.25
CA HIS A 553 -7.80 22.64 -21.21
C HIS A 553 -8.07 21.39 -22.05
N TYR A 554 -8.94 20.51 -21.55
CA TYR A 554 -9.40 19.33 -22.28
C TYR A 554 -10.67 19.61 -23.08
N GLY A 555 -11.46 20.59 -22.63
CA GLY A 555 -12.70 21.06 -23.21
C GLY A 555 -13.59 21.72 -22.15
N ARG A 556 -14.90 21.87 -22.41
CA ARG A 556 -15.81 22.64 -21.56
C ARG A 556 -17.20 22.01 -21.44
N LEU A 557 -17.68 21.85 -20.19
CA LEU A 557 -19.05 21.46 -19.85
C LEU A 557 -19.97 22.70 -19.81
N PRO A 558 -21.26 22.56 -20.12
CA PRO A 558 -21.98 21.36 -20.58
C PRO A 558 -21.95 21.12 -22.09
N GLY A 559 -21.15 21.87 -22.85
CA GLY A 559 -21.13 21.76 -24.32
C GLY A 559 -20.55 20.46 -24.85
N GLU A 560 -19.73 19.75 -24.06
CA GLU A 560 -19.04 18.52 -24.44
C GLU A 560 -19.33 17.42 -23.42
N ASP A 561 -19.19 16.15 -23.84
CA ASP A 561 -19.33 14.99 -22.98
C ASP A 561 -18.05 14.72 -22.17
N LEU A 562 -18.16 14.46 -20.85
CA LEU A 562 -16.99 14.27 -19.99
C LEU A 562 -16.15 13.04 -20.35
N MET A 563 -16.76 11.96 -20.86
CA MET A 563 -16.02 10.79 -21.35
C MET A 563 -15.27 11.12 -22.64
N ALA A 564 -15.88 11.90 -23.54
CA ALA A 564 -15.20 12.36 -24.75
C ALA A 564 -13.99 13.25 -24.39
N LEU A 565 -14.13 14.14 -23.41
CA LEU A 565 -13.03 14.95 -22.91
C LEU A 565 -11.90 14.12 -22.30
N TRP A 566 -12.25 13.02 -21.59
CA TRP A 566 -11.27 12.09 -21.02
C TRP A 566 -10.43 11.35 -22.08
N GLU A 567 -10.99 11.17 -23.28
CA GLU A 567 -10.31 10.49 -24.40
C GLU A 567 -9.63 11.47 -25.36
N THR A 568 -9.64 12.78 -25.10
CA THR A 568 -8.92 13.75 -25.94
C THR A 568 -7.41 13.50 -25.93
N GLN A 569 -6.74 13.84 -27.03
CA GLN A 569 -5.30 13.69 -27.17
C GLN A 569 -4.54 14.43 -26.06
N SER A 570 -5.01 15.62 -25.67
CA SER A 570 -4.42 16.42 -24.58
C SER A 570 -4.52 15.70 -23.23
N CYS A 571 -5.68 15.12 -22.91
CA CYS A 571 -5.87 14.37 -21.67
C CYS A 571 -5.00 13.09 -21.65
N GLN A 572 -5.03 12.31 -22.73
CA GLN A 572 -4.21 11.11 -22.87
C GLN A 572 -2.70 11.41 -22.76
N PHE A 573 -2.24 12.54 -23.30
CA PHE A 573 -0.85 12.95 -23.19
C PHE A 573 -0.39 13.08 -21.74
N TYR A 574 -1.15 13.80 -20.88
CA TYR A 574 -0.82 13.95 -19.45
C TYR A 574 -0.88 12.61 -18.71
N ARG A 575 -1.92 11.81 -18.94
CA ARG A 575 -2.09 10.47 -18.37
C ARG A 575 -0.91 9.56 -18.69
N ASN A 576 -0.55 9.45 -19.96
CA ASN A 576 0.51 8.57 -20.44
C ASN A 576 1.90 9.01 -19.96
N LYS A 577 2.17 10.31 -19.94
CA LYS A 577 3.44 10.85 -19.43
C LYS A 577 3.65 10.52 -17.95
N PHE A 578 2.64 10.72 -17.11
CA PHE A 578 2.75 10.37 -15.70
C PHE A 578 2.75 8.85 -15.47
N GLN A 579 2.04 8.08 -16.28
CA GLN A 579 2.09 6.62 -16.20
C GLN A 579 3.51 6.09 -16.47
N GLN A 580 4.17 6.58 -17.54
CA GLN A 580 5.56 6.21 -17.86
C GLN A 580 6.53 6.57 -16.72
N ARG A 581 6.36 7.73 -16.07
CA ARG A 581 7.18 8.15 -14.93
C ARG A 581 7.04 7.20 -13.75
N VAL A 582 5.81 6.89 -13.37
CA VAL A 582 5.51 5.98 -12.24
C VAL A 582 6.04 4.58 -12.52
N GLU A 583 5.81 4.02 -13.71
CA GLU A 583 6.31 2.71 -14.08
C GLU A 583 7.84 2.63 -14.03
N LYS A 584 8.52 3.64 -14.57
CA LYS A 584 9.99 3.66 -14.57
C LYS A 584 10.56 3.77 -13.16
N HIS A 585 10.01 4.69 -12.35
CA HIS A 585 10.39 4.89 -10.96
C HIS A 585 10.19 3.61 -10.13
N ASP A 586 8.99 3.02 -10.19
CA ASP A 586 8.64 1.84 -9.40
C ASP A 586 9.45 0.61 -9.81
N ASN A 587 9.72 0.44 -11.11
CA ASN A 587 10.55 -0.66 -11.61
C ASN A 587 11.99 -0.59 -11.05
N ILE A 588 12.59 0.61 -10.95
CA ILE A 588 13.93 0.76 -10.39
C ILE A 588 13.91 0.50 -8.88
N ILE A 589 12.91 1.01 -8.17
CA ILE A 589 12.77 0.73 -6.75
C ILE A 589 12.59 -0.77 -6.50
N MET A 590 11.71 -1.43 -7.27
CA MET A 590 11.49 -2.87 -7.15
C MET A 590 12.78 -3.66 -7.44
N ASN A 591 13.48 -3.36 -8.52
CA ASN A 591 14.72 -4.03 -8.87
C ASN A 591 15.85 -3.76 -7.86
N GLY A 592 15.99 -2.52 -7.39
CA GLY A 592 17.00 -2.15 -6.40
C GLY A 592 16.74 -2.76 -5.02
N LEU A 593 15.48 -2.95 -4.64
CA LEU A 593 15.11 -3.58 -3.38
C LEU A 593 15.09 -5.12 -3.45
N LEU A 594 14.77 -5.71 -4.61
CA LEU A 594 14.69 -7.17 -4.83
C LEU A 594 16.02 -7.77 -5.28
N GLY A 595 16.93 -6.98 -5.86
CA GLY A 595 18.19 -7.43 -6.47
C GLY A 595 19.29 -7.89 -5.52
N GLY A 596 19.03 -8.14 -4.24
CA GLY A 596 19.93 -8.86 -3.29
C GLY A 596 21.27 -8.14 -2.96
N GLY A 597 21.56 -7.03 -3.59
CA GLY A 597 22.67 -6.17 -3.23
C GLY A 597 22.24 -5.24 -2.11
N GLY A 598 22.96 -5.22 -0.98
CA GLY A 598 22.73 -4.30 0.16
C GLY A 598 22.85 -2.82 -0.22
N GLY A 599 22.16 -2.41 -1.28
CA GLY A 599 22.13 -1.07 -1.82
C GLY A 599 21.56 -0.11 -0.80
N ASN A 600 22.29 0.95 -0.53
CA ASN A 600 21.81 2.06 0.29
C ASN A 600 20.46 2.55 -0.30
N ARG A 601 19.38 2.44 0.50
CA ARG A 601 18.02 2.84 0.10
C ARG A 601 18.00 4.26 -0.50
N ALA A 602 18.80 5.18 0.03
CA ALA A 602 18.93 6.53 -0.48
C ALA A 602 19.48 6.55 -1.92
N LYS A 603 20.42 5.65 -2.24
CA LYS A 603 21.00 5.51 -3.58
C LYS A 603 19.95 5.00 -4.57
N VAL A 604 19.20 3.95 -4.22
CA VAL A 604 18.11 3.41 -5.07
C VAL A 604 17.04 4.46 -5.34
N MET A 605 16.63 5.21 -4.30
CA MET A 605 15.67 6.30 -4.44
C MET A 605 16.19 7.43 -5.35
N LYS A 606 17.47 7.75 -5.26
CA LYS A 606 18.11 8.73 -6.14
C LYS A 606 18.14 8.23 -7.59
N GLU A 607 18.59 7.01 -7.82
CA GLU A 607 18.61 6.38 -9.15
C GLU A 607 17.21 6.30 -9.77
N ALA A 608 16.19 5.99 -8.97
CA ALA A 608 14.80 5.95 -9.42
C ALA A 608 14.32 7.33 -9.88
N ARG A 609 14.67 8.40 -9.16
CA ARG A 609 14.34 9.77 -9.55
C ARG A 609 15.08 10.21 -10.82
N GLU A 610 16.38 9.99 -10.90
CA GLU A 610 17.21 10.39 -12.06
C GLU A 610 16.81 9.66 -13.36
N ALA A 611 16.26 8.47 -13.25
CA ALA A 611 15.85 7.69 -14.41
C ALA A 611 14.41 7.98 -14.90
N MET A 612 13.63 8.80 -14.18
CA MET A 612 12.27 9.16 -14.62
C MET A 612 12.33 9.97 -15.93
N PRO A 613 11.42 9.72 -16.88
CA PRO A 613 11.24 10.62 -18.00
C PRO A 613 10.87 12.04 -17.53
N PRO A 614 11.18 13.08 -18.30
CA PRO A 614 10.79 14.45 -17.94
C PRO A 614 9.26 14.56 -17.78
N PRO A 615 8.78 15.37 -16.82
CA PRO A 615 7.36 15.59 -16.65
C PRO A 615 6.77 16.38 -17.83
N PRO A 616 5.44 16.40 -17.99
CA PRO A 616 4.78 17.25 -18.96
C PRO A 616 5.14 18.74 -18.75
N GLY A 617 5.09 19.51 -19.84
CA GLY A 617 5.32 20.96 -19.76
C GLY A 617 4.41 21.63 -18.72
N GLY A 618 4.99 22.54 -17.94
CA GLY A 618 4.33 23.21 -16.81
C GLY A 618 4.44 22.44 -15.48
N CYS A 619 4.47 21.11 -15.49
CA CYS A 619 4.69 20.32 -14.27
C CYS A 619 6.15 20.38 -13.80
N ASN A 620 7.10 20.60 -14.71
CA ASN A 620 8.52 20.79 -14.41
C ASN A 620 8.84 22.05 -13.60
N VAL A 621 7.88 22.97 -13.49
CA VAL A 621 7.97 24.22 -12.73
C VAL A 621 6.80 24.35 -11.74
N CYS A 622 6.31 23.23 -11.22
CA CYS A 622 5.18 23.18 -10.32
C CYS A 622 5.58 22.60 -8.96
N HIS A 623 5.42 23.36 -7.89
CA HIS A 623 5.77 22.98 -6.53
C HIS A 623 5.17 21.63 -6.10
N TYR A 624 3.93 21.33 -6.48
CA TYR A 624 3.27 20.05 -6.17
C TYR A 624 4.01 18.82 -6.70
N LEU A 625 4.75 18.92 -7.83
CA LEU A 625 5.54 17.80 -8.34
C LEU A 625 6.84 17.59 -7.55
N TYR A 626 7.28 18.62 -6.83
CA TYR A 626 8.52 18.60 -6.06
C TYR A 626 8.30 18.48 -4.54
N ASP A 627 7.08 18.17 -4.12
CA ASP A 627 6.71 17.99 -2.70
C ASP A 627 7.04 19.22 -1.81
N ILE A 628 6.90 20.42 -2.35
CA ILE A 628 7.17 21.70 -1.69
C ILE A 628 6.01 22.68 -1.84
#